data_401fb8018683d8325caddbe7a7f0ef2b
#
_entry.id   401fb8018683d8325caddbe7a7f0ef2b
#
_cell.length_a   1.000
_cell.length_b   1.000
_cell.length_c   1.000
_cell.angle_alpha   90.00
_cell.angle_beta   90.00
_cell.angle_gamma   90.00
#
_symmetry.space_group_name_H-M   'P 1'
#
loop_
_entity.id
_entity.type
_entity.pdbx_description
1 polymer ?
#
loop_
_entity_poly.entity_id
_entity_poly.type
_entity_poly.pdbx_seq_one_letter_code
_entity_poly.pdbx_strand_id
1 'polypeptide(L)'
;MKNRILLATVIIALSQIVSAQNIDDALRYSQTFYQGTARFNGMSGAFTALGGDMSSIQLNPAGLGLFRSTEISVTPQLFTNKVNTTFTESASDFTSKLGLSQIGIVSVLKTGSGAGLNNIAISY
;
A
#
# COMPACT_ATOMS: atom_id res chain seq x y z
N MET A 1 -50.18 2.40 -20.69
CA MET A 1 -49.49 2.12 -19.41
C MET A 1 -48.87 0.72 -19.40
N LYS A 2 -49.52 -0.33 -19.86
CA LYS A 2 -48.98 -1.70 -19.91
C LYS A 2 -47.63 -1.84 -20.59
N ASN A 3 -47.42 -1.20 -21.76
CA ASN A 3 -46.15 -1.29 -22.49
C ASN A 3 -44.96 -0.61 -21.77
N ARG A 4 -45.21 0.44 -20.99
CA ARG A 4 -44.18 1.11 -20.18
C ARG A 4 -43.74 0.27 -19.00
N ILE A 5 -44.70 -0.45 -18.39
CA ILE A 5 -44.41 -1.37 -17.30
C ILE A 5 -43.60 -2.57 -17.84
N LEU A 6 -43.99 -3.11 -18.98
CA LEU A 6 -43.32 -4.23 -19.62
C LEU A 6 -41.87 -3.86 -20.01
N LEU A 7 -41.66 -2.65 -20.53
CA LEU A 7 -40.33 -2.16 -20.85
C LEU A 7 -39.44 -2.02 -19.60
N ALA A 8 -40.00 -1.48 -18.52
CA ALA A 8 -39.30 -1.35 -17.24
C ALA A 8 -38.90 -2.72 -16.65
N THR A 9 -39.81 -3.70 -16.73
CA THR A 9 -39.52 -5.06 -16.24
C THR A 9 -38.40 -5.73 -17.06
N VAL A 10 -38.38 -5.55 -18.38
CA VAL A 10 -37.33 -6.09 -19.25
C VAL A 10 -35.96 -5.45 -18.93
N ILE A 11 -35.91 -4.13 -18.70
CA ILE A 11 -34.67 -3.43 -18.34
C ILE A 11 -34.13 -3.94 -16.99
N ILE A 12 -34.98 -4.12 -15.99
CA ILE A 12 -34.60 -4.67 -14.68
C ILE A 12 -34.13 -6.12 -14.79
N ALA A 13 -34.78 -6.94 -15.63
CA ALA A 13 -34.38 -8.34 -15.84
C ALA A 13 -33.00 -8.46 -16.55
N LEU A 14 -32.68 -7.55 -17.47
CA LEU A 14 -31.40 -7.53 -18.17
C LEU A 14 -30.24 -7.13 -17.26
N SER A 15 -30.45 -6.32 -16.22
CA SER A 15 -29.40 -5.90 -15.29
C SER A 15 -28.84 -7.05 -14.43
N GLN A 16 -29.55 -8.17 -14.31
CA GLN A 16 -29.11 -9.34 -13.53
C GLN A 16 -28.07 -10.22 -14.25
N ILE A 17 -27.82 -9.99 -15.53
CA ILE A 17 -26.92 -10.82 -16.35
C ILE A 17 -25.48 -10.31 -16.31
N VAL A 18 -25.23 -9.14 -15.74
CA VAL A 18 -23.91 -8.53 -15.69
C VAL A 18 -23.10 -9.09 -14.51
N SER A 19 -22.36 -10.16 -14.76
CA SER A 19 -21.33 -10.64 -13.84
C SER A 19 -20.04 -9.89 -14.12
N ALA A 20 -19.94 -8.66 -13.59
CA ALA A 20 -18.77 -7.78 -13.81
C ALA A 20 -17.61 -8.08 -12.83
N GLN A 21 -17.82 -8.99 -11.87
CA GLN A 21 -16.81 -9.29 -10.85
C GLN A 21 -16.16 -10.62 -11.17
N ASN A 22 -14.88 -10.55 -11.56
CA ASN A 22 -14.03 -11.72 -11.70
C ASN A 22 -13.29 -11.97 -10.37
N ILE A 23 -13.12 -13.24 -10.01
CA ILE A 23 -12.38 -13.63 -8.81
C ILE A 23 -10.92 -13.15 -8.85
N ASP A 24 -10.33 -13.06 -10.04
CA ASP A 24 -8.99 -12.54 -10.25
C ASP A 24 -8.88 -11.04 -9.93
N ASP A 25 -9.92 -10.27 -10.26
CA ASP A 25 -9.98 -8.85 -9.92
C ASP A 25 -10.18 -8.65 -8.42
N ALA A 26 -11.04 -9.47 -7.79
CA ALA A 26 -11.22 -9.43 -6.34
C ALA A 26 -9.91 -9.75 -5.62
N LEU A 27 -9.16 -10.74 -6.07
CA LEU A 27 -7.84 -11.08 -5.53
C LEU A 27 -6.86 -9.92 -5.72
N ARG A 28 -6.80 -9.32 -6.91
CA ARG A 28 -5.92 -8.18 -7.22
C ARG A 28 -6.20 -6.98 -6.32
N TYR A 29 -7.46 -6.65 -6.09
CA TYR A 29 -7.84 -5.54 -5.21
C TYR A 29 -7.68 -5.85 -3.72
N SER A 30 -7.67 -7.12 -3.32
CA SER A 30 -7.45 -7.52 -1.93
C SER A 30 -5.96 -7.57 -1.55
N GLN A 31 -5.05 -7.57 -2.52
CA GLN A 31 -3.62 -7.59 -2.27
C GLN A 31 -3.14 -6.23 -1.75
N THR A 32 -2.51 -6.24 -0.60
CA THR A 32 -1.86 -5.06 -0.03
C THR A 32 -0.35 -5.21 -0.16
N PHE A 33 0.25 -4.32 -0.93
CA PHE A 33 1.71 -4.28 -1.09
C PHE A 33 2.28 -3.22 -0.15
N TYR A 34 2.94 -3.66 0.90
CA TYR A 34 3.63 -2.77 1.80
C TYR A 34 4.99 -2.41 1.21
N GLN A 35 5.24 -1.11 1.12
CA GLN A 35 6.54 -0.55 0.76
C GLN A 35 7.03 0.32 1.89
N GLY A 36 8.34 0.45 2.03
CA GLY A 36 8.89 1.21 3.12
C GLY A 36 10.40 1.41 3.00
N THR A 37 11.04 1.59 4.14
CA THR A 37 12.49 1.71 4.22
C THR A 37 13.19 0.47 3.66
N ALA A 38 14.46 0.58 3.30
CA ALA A 38 15.26 -0.56 2.84
C ALA A 38 15.31 -1.67 3.90
N ARG A 39 15.33 -1.30 5.18
CA ARG A 39 15.27 -2.25 6.30
C ARG A 39 13.94 -3.00 6.34
N PHE A 40 12.83 -2.28 6.19
CA PHE A 40 11.49 -2.86 6.13
C PHE A 40 11.36 -3.86 4.98
N ASN A 41 11.79 -3.46 3.79
CA ASN A 41 11.73 -4.30 2.60
C ASN A 41 12.65 -5.53 2.73
N GLY A 42 13.85 -5.36 3.31
CA GLY A 42 14.79 -6.45 3.57
C GLY A 42 14.26 -7.50 4.54
N MET A 43 13.32 -7.12 5.42
CA MET A 43 12.63 -8.01 6.35
C MET A 43 11.26 -8.49 5.81
N SER A 44 10.98 -8.28 4.54
CA SER A 44 9.71 -8.66 3.89
C SER A 44 8.47 -8.10 4.59
N GLY A 45 8.57 -6.91 5.20
CA GLY A 45 7.48 -6.27 5.91
C GLY A 45 7.18 -6.83 7.31
N ALA A 46 8.02 -7.67 7.88
CA ALA A 46 7.82 -8.26 9.21
C ALA A 46 8.06 -7.26 10.34
N PHE A 47 7.33 -6.15 10.34
CA PHE A 47 7.50 -5.01 11.26
C PHE A 47 6.34 -4.77 12.22
N THR A 48 5.36 -5.67 12.28
CA THR A 48 4.17 -5.49 13.13
C THR A 48 4.51 -5.34 14.62
N ALA A 49 5.52 -6.08 15.08
CA ALA A 49 5.99 -6.01 16.48
C ALA A 49 7.24 -5.15 16.66
N LEU A 50 7.85 -4.69 15.59
CA LEU A 50 9.05 -3.86 15.62
C LEU A 50 8.65 -2.38 15.48
N GLY A 51 9.33 -1.52 16.21
CA GLY A 51 9.21 -0.09 16.07
C GLY A 51 10.57 0.55 15.73
N GLY A 52 10.62 1.89 15.77
CA GLY A 52 11.85 2.61 15.46
C GLY A 52 12.23 2.59 13.98
N ASP A 53 11.24 2.42 13.11
CA ASP A 53 11.35 2.55 11.67
C ASP A 53 10.09 3.28 11.15
N MET A 54 10.26 4.19 10.22
CA MET A 54 9.13 4.97 9.71
C MET A 54 8.08 4.13 9.00
N SER A 55 8.49 3.04 8.36
CA SER A 55 7.55 2.13 7.70
C SER A 55 6.66 1.38 8.69
N SER A 56 7.11 1.22 9.93
CA SER A 56 6.33 0.55 10.98
C SER A 56 5.07 1.33 11.36
N ILE A 57 5.03 2.63 11.10
CA ILE A 57 3.90 3.52 11.43
C ILE A 57 2.62 3.06 10.75
N GLN A 58 2.70 2.56 9.53
CA GLN A 58 1.55 2.07 8.78
C GLN A 58 0.96 0.77 9.36
N LEU A 59 1.81 -0.07 9.95
CA LEU A 59 1.42 -1.36 10.53
C LEU A 59 1.10 -1.24 12.01
N ASN A 60 1.90 -0.50 12.73
CA ASN A 60 1.80 -0.34 14.18
C ASN A 60 2.25 1.07 14.63
N PRO A 61 1.33 2.02 14.76
CA PRO A 61 1.66 3.39 15.20
C PRO A 61 2.35 3.46 16.56
N ALA A 62 2.17 2.47 17.44
CA ALA A 62 2.85 2.40 18.72
C ALA A 62 4.39 2.33 18.59
N GLY A 63 4.88 1.89 17.44
CA GLY A 63 6.30 1.88 17.08
C GLY A 63 6.95 3.27 17.10
N LEU A 64 6.15 4.35 17.01
CA LEU A 64 6.63 5.73 17.19
C LEU A 64 7.21 5.97 18.59
N GLY A 65 6.73 5.28 19.60
CA GLY A 65 7.23 5.42 20.98
C GLY A 65 8.69 5.05 21.18
N LEU A 66 9.30 4.37 20.21
CA LEU A 66 10.72 3.98 20.26
C LEU A 66 11.67 5.06 19.77
N PHE A 67 11.19 6.07 19.04
CA PHE A 67 12.03 7.18 18.61
C PHE A 67 12.44 8.06 19.79
N ARG A 68 13.73 8.29 19.93
CA ARG A 68 14.32 9.13 21.00
C ARG A 68 14.89 10.44 20.47
N SER A 69 15.02 10.56 19.15
CA SER A 69 15.52 11.75 18.45
C SER A 69 14.68 12.00 17.20
N THR A 70 14.67 13.24 16.76
CA THR A 70 14.09 13.61 15.47
C THR A 70 14.86 12.94 14.35
N GLU A 71 14.15 12.32 13.43
CA GLU A 71 14.72 11.56 12.31
C GLU A 71 14.03 11.95 11.01
N ILE A 72 14.82 12.06 9.94
CA ILE A 72 14.33 12.21 8.56
C ILE A 72 14.82 11.00 7.78
N SER A 73 13.91 10.37 7.07
CA SER A 73 14.20 9.21 6.24
C SER A 73 13.75 9.44 4.81
N VAL A 74 14.60 9.08 3.86
CA VAL A 74 14.31 9.09 2.42
C VAL A 74 14.85 7.80 1.83
N THR A 75 14.00 7.02 1.17
CA THR A 75 14.35 5.72 0.59
C THR A 75 14.07 5.74 -0.91
N PRO A 76 15.09 6.01 -1.75
CA PRO A 76 14.96 5.79 -3.19
C PRO A 76 14.85 4.30 -3.49
N GLN A 77 14.10 3.95 -4.54
CA GLN A 77 13.89 2.57 -4.96
C GLN A 77 14.06 2.43 -6.47
N LEU A 78 14.70 1.35 -6.89
CA LEU A 78 14.78 0.93 -8.27
C LEU A 78 13.83 -0.26 -8.48
N PHE A 79 12.80 -0.05 -9.29
CA PHE A 79 11.90 -1.11 -9.70
C PHE A 79 12.40 -1.71 -11.00
N THR A 80 12.60 -3.02 -10.99
CA THR A 80 12.88 -3.78 -12.20
C THR A 80 11.82 -4.83 -12.37
N ASN A 81 11.18 -4.85 -13.53
CA ASN A 81 10.18 -5.85 -13.87
C ASN A 81 10.56 -6.52 -15.18
N LYS A 82 10.59 -7.84 -15.17
CA LYS A 82 10.76 -8.64 -16.36
C LYS A 82 9.53 -9.53 -16.54
N VAL A 83 8.82 -9.30 -17.62
CA VAL A 83 7.65 -10.08 -17.98
C VAL A 83 8.00 -10.99 -19.15
N ASN A 84 7.80 -12.27 -18.98
CA ASN A 84 7.89 -13.25 -20.07
C ASN A 84 6.49 -13.78 -20.32
N THR A 85 6.00 -13.63 -21.52
CA THR A 85 4.70 -14.13 -21.93
C THR A 85 4.89 -15.17 -23.03
N THR A 86 4.29 -16.33 -22.85
CA THR A 86 4.23 -17.39 -23.87
C THR A 86 2.77 -17.67 -24.17
N PHE A 87 2.32 -17.29 -25.35
CA PHE A 87 0.99 -17.63 -25.83
C PHE A 87 1.14 -18.37 -27.17
N THR A 88 1.05 -17.72 -28.29
CA THR A 88 1.35 -18.28 -29.60
C THR A 88 2.81 -18.02 -29.97
N GLU A 89 3.34 -16.89 -29.52
CA GLU A 89 4.75 -16.51 -29.62
C GLU A 89 5.28 -16.12 -28.25
N SER A 90 6.60 -16.25 -28.06
CA SER A 90 7.25 -15.84 -26.84
C SER A 90 7.63 -14.37 -26.94
N ALA A 91 7.13 -13.53 -26.01
CA ALA A 91 7.50 -12.14 -25.88
C ALA A 91 8.12 -11.91 -24.50
N SER A 92 9.19 -11.12 -24.45
CA SER A 92 9.79 -10.67 -23.20
C SER A 92 9.88 -9.15 -23.16
N ASP A 93 9.47 -8.55 -22.05
CA ASP A 93 9.61 -7.13 -21.80
C ASP A 93 10.40 -6.89 -20.51
N PHE A 94 11.23 -5.86 -20.50
CA PHE A 94 12.03 -5.45 -19.36
C PHE A 94 11.82 -3.97 -19.10
N THR A 95 11.30 -3.66 -17.92
CA THR A 95 11.06 -2.27 -17.50
C THR A 95 11.86 -1.98 -16.25
N SER A 96 12.61 -0.87 -16.26
CA SER A 96 13.30 -0.35 -15.09
C SER A 96 12.82 1.08 -14.80
N LYS A 97 12.40 1.34 -13.55
CA LYS A 97 11.91 2.63 -13.11
C LYS A 97 12.55 3.02 -11.79
N LEU A 98 13.02 4.25 -11.71
CA LEU A 98 13.44 4.86 -10.45
C LEU A 98 12.20 5.46 -9.77
N GLY A 99 12.02 5.18 -8.51
CA GLY A 99 10.92 5.68 -7.68
C GLY A 99 11.39 6.06 -6.28
N LEU A 100 10.46 6.53 -5.48
CA LEU A 100 10.63 6.78 -4.06
C LEU A 100 9.78 5.77 -3.30
N SER A 101 10.40 4.94 -2.48
CA SER A 101 9.68 3.93 -1.67
C SER A 101 9.10 4.55 -0.41
N GLN A 102 9.81 5.51 0.18
CA GLN A 102 9.38 6.12 1.43
C GLN A 102 10.10 7.46 1.63
N ILE A 103 9.36 8.43 2.11
CA ILE A 103 9.89 9.68 2.66
C ILE A 103 9.13 10.02 3.94
N GLY A 104 9.81 10.46 4.97
CA GLY A 104 9.14 10.82 6.20
C GLY A 104 10.03 11.53 7.19
N ILE A 105 9.37 12.12 8.18
CA ILE A 105 9.99 12.80 9.32
C ILE A 105 9.29 12.37 10.59
N VAL A 106 10.05 12.03 11.61
CA VAL A 106 9.60 11.86 13.00
C VAL A 106 10.19 13.01 13.83
N SER A 107 9.34 13.72 14.52
CA SER A 107 9.74 14.76 15.48
C SER A 107 9.46 14.28 16.90
N VAL A 108 10.49 14.33 17.74
CA VAL A 108 10.42 13.96 19.15
C VAL A 108 10.38 15.22 19.99
N LEU A 109 9.23 15.48 20.63
CA LEU A 109 9.02 16.64 21.49
C LEU A 109 9.14 16.19 22.95
N LYS A 110 10.03 16.82 23.70
CA LYS A 110 10.16 16.62 25.15
C LYS A 110 9.13 17.48 25.86
N THR A 111 8.22 16.86 26.60
CA THR A 111 7.16 17.56 27.33
C THR A 111 7.57 17.70 28.79
N GLY A 112 7.92 18.94 29.19
CA GLY A 112 8.13 19.32 30.58
C GLY A 112 9.32 18.64 31.28
N SER A 113 9.38 18.73 32.61
CA SER A 113 10.43 18.14 33.46
C SER A 113 10.23 16.65 33.75
N GLY A 114 9.25 16.00 33.12
CA GLY A 114 8.97 14.57 33.22
C GLY A 114 9.51 13.78 32.06
N ALA A 115 9.58 12.44 32.19
CA ALA A 115 10.08 11.52 31.18
C ALA A 115 9.13 11.35 29.97
N GLY A 116 8.16 12.24 29.76
CA GLY A 116 7.21 12.18 28.66
C GLY A 116 7.82 12.62 27.34
N LEU A 117 7.75 11.76 26.33
CA LEU A 117 8.10 12.07 24.94
C LEU A 117 6.81 12.01 24.11
N ASN A 118 6.54 13.08 23.37
CA ASN A 118 5.49 13.11 22.36
C ASN A 118 6.13 12.98 20.99
N ASN A 119 5.85 11.90 20.29
CA ASN A 119 6.38 11.64 18.97
C ASN A 119 5.29 11.91 17.94
N ILE A 120 5.60 12.76 16.97
CA ILE A 120 4.74 13.09 15.84
C ILE A 120 5.49 12.66 14.58
N ALA A 121 4.84 11.95 13.71
CA ALA A 121 5.42 11.53 12.43
C ALA A 121 4.51 11.83 11.27
N ILE A 122 5.14 12.12 10.13
CA ILE A 122 4.50 12.22 8.82
C ILE A 122 5.34 11.36 7.88
N SER A 123 4.73 10.42 7.20
CA SER A 123 5.38 9.57 6.21
C SER A 123 4.48 9.36 4.99
N TYR A 124 5.13 9.18 3.85
CA TYR A 124 4.52 8.81 2.57
C TYR A 124 5.23 7.57 2.05
#